data_f17aaafee0f2eeee0269468b23e48cee
#
_entry.id   f17aaafee0f2eeee0269468b23e48cee
#
_cell.length_a   1.000
_cell.length_b   1.000
_cell.length_c   1.000
_cell.angle_alpha   90.00
_cell.angle_beta   90.00
_cell.angle_gamma   90.00
#
_symmetry.space_group_name_H-M   'P 1'
#
loop_
_entity.id
_entity.type
_entity.pdbx_description
1 polymer ?
#
loop_
_entity_poly.entity_id
_entity_poly.type
_entity_poly.pdbx_seq_one_letter_code
_entity_poly.pdbx_strand_id
1 'polypeptide(L)'
;MEFELTEEQISVKEAARDFTQQELLPGVIDRDRLMQHPTEQVNKMGEMGFLGMMVSPDYGGGGMDTLSYVLAMEEISKVDSSSSVIMSVNNSLVCWGIEEYGTEEQKQNYLPLLTSGEWIGSFCLSEPEAGSDATSQRTTAVDMGDYYLLNGTKNWITNGGKSSLHVVIAQTHPEKGHRGINVLIVETSWPGVHIGAKEDKLGIRASDTHTIMYSDVKVPKSNRIGEDGFGFKFAMKVLSGGRIGIAAQALGIAAGAYELAVKYSKER
;
A
#
# COMPACT_ATOMS: atom_id res chain seq x y z
N MET A 1 -31.18 -5.41 9.71
CA MET A 1 -29.76 -5.41 9.31
C MET A 1 -29.35 -6.86 9.36
N GLU A 2 -29.06 -7.47 8.21
CA GLU A 2 -28.55 -8.84 8.16
C GLU A 2 -27.05 -8.78 8.39
N PHE A 3 -26.54 -9.65 9.26
CA PHE A 3 -25.11 -9.80 9.55
C PHE A 3 -24.52 -11.07 8.96
N GLU A 4 -25.32 -11.79 8.15
CA GLU A 4 -24.84 -12.98 7.44
C GLU A 4 -24.01 -12.56 6.22
N LEU A 5 -22.91 -13.29 6.02
CA LEU A 5 -22.07 -13.10 4.85
C LEU A 5 -22.76 -13.70 3.61
N THR A 6 -22.54 -13.05 2.47
CA THR A 6 -22.96 -13.62 1.17
C THR A 6 -22.10 -14.83 0.79
N GLU A 7 -22.58 -15.66 -0.14
CA GLU A 7 -21.80 -16.80 -0.65
C GLU A 7 -20.48 -16.36 -1.25
N GLU A 8 -20.46 -15.23 -1.96
CA GLU A 8 -19.25 -14.63 -2.52
C GLU A 8 -18.24 -14.23 -1.43
N GLN A 9 -18.70 -13.54 -0.38
CA GLN A 9 -17.86 -13.14 0.75
C GLN A 9 -17.28 -14.35 1.49
N ILE A 10 -18.08 -15.42 1.67
CA ILE A 10 -17.62 -16.68 2.24
C ILE A 10 -16.54 -17.31 1.37
N SER A 11 -16.76 -17.37 0.05
CA SER A 11 -15.80 -17.94 -0.91
C SER A 11 -14.47 -17.17 -0.90
N VAL A 12 -14.52 -15.85 -0.86
CA VAL A 12 -13.31 -15.00 -0.76
C VAL A 12 -12.55 -15.27 0.55
N LYS A 13 -13.26 -15.36 1.68
CA LYS A 13 -12.66 -15.69 2.97
C LYS A 13 -11.99 -17.04 2.97
N GLU A 14 -12.64 -18.07 2.40
CA GLU A 14 -12.10 -19.42 2.31
C GLU A 14 -10.87 -19.47 1.39
N ALA A 15 -10.93 -18.83 0.22
CA ALA A 15 -9.80 -18.74 -0.70
C ALA A 15 -8.58 -18.05 -0.03
N ALA A 16 -8.81 -16.96 0.71
CA ALA A 16 -7.75 -16.28 1.45
C ALA A 16 -7.15 -17.16 2.57
N ARG A 17 -7.99 -17.93 3.27
CA ARG A 17 -7.55 -18.89 4.29
C ARG A 17 -6.68 -19.98 3.67
N ASP A 18 -7.16 -20.61 2.60
CA ASP A 18 -6.46 -21.71 1.94
C ASP A 18 -5.11 -21.23 1.39
N PHE A 19 -5.10 -20.11 0.70
CA PHE A 19 -3.86 -19.48 0.24
C PHE A 19 -2.88 -19.23 1.39
N THR A 20 -3.39 -18.70 2.49
CA THR A 20 -2.57 -18.38 3.66
C THR A 20 -1.94 -19.62 4.27
N GLN A 21 -2.68 -20.71 4.39
CA GLN A 21 -2.16 -21.97 4.93
C GLN A 21 -1.17 -22.67 4.00
N GLN A 22 -1.40 -22.59 2.70
CA GLN A 22 -0.58 -23.28 1.71
C GLN A 22 0.68 -22.52 1.34
N GLU A 23 0.59 -21.21 1.19
CA GLU A 23 1.65 -20.37 0.60
C GLU A 23 2.33 -19.44 1.61
N LEU A 24 1.62 -18.92 2.62
CA LEU A 24 2.19 -17.98 3.58
C LEU A 24 2.74 -18.67 4.84
N LEU A 25 2.02 -19.63 5.39
CA LEU A 25 2.43 -20.32 6.62
C LEU A 25 3.80 -21.00 6.50
N PRO A 26 4.14 -21.68 5.39
CA PRO A 26 5.49 -22.23 5.23
C PRO A 26 6.55 -21.13 5.24
N GLY A 27 7.48 -21.23 6.20
CA GLY A 27 8.63 -20.31 6.31
C GLY A 27 8.30 -18.89 6.85
N VAL A 28 7.09 -18.61 7.32
CA VAL A 28 6.71 -17.26 7.81
C VAL A 28 7.62 -16.78 8.94
N ILE A 29 7.97 -17.67 9.88
CA ILE A 29 8.85 -17.35 11.03
C ILE A 29 10.24 -16.94 10.53
N ASP A 30 10.79 -17.69 9.58
CA ASP A 30 12.12 -17.39 9.04
C ASP A 30 12.12 -16.11 8.21
N ARG A 31 11.07 -15.87 7.39
CA ARG A 31 10.91 -14.60 6.67
C ARG A 31 10.89 -13.41 7.61
N ASP A 32 10.11 -13.48 8.69
CA ASP A 32 10.05 -12.39 9.67
C ASP A 32 11.40 -12.21 10.39
N ARG A 33 11.99 -13.30 10.90
CA ARG A 33 13.25 -13.27 11.64
C ARG A 33 14.41 -12.73 10.79
N LEU A 34 14.46 -13.10 9.50
CA LEU A 34 15.50 -12.69 8.56
C LEU A 34 15.18 -11.37 7.86
N MET A 35 14.03 -10.76 8.16
CA MET A 35 13.53 -9.56 7.48
C MET A 35 13.44 -9.75 5.95
N GLN A 36 13.10 -10.96 5.52
CA GLN A 36 13.08 -11.34 4.11
C GLN A 36 11.69 -11.00 3.50
N HIS A 37 11.68 -10.14 2.51
CA HIS A 37 10.46 -9.82 1.77
C HIS A 37 9.87 -11.07 1.10
N PRO A 38 8.55 -11.32 1.25
CA PRO A 38 7.87 -12.49 0.71
C PRO A 38 7.56 -12.34 -0.80
N THR A 39 8.59 -12.10 -1.62
CA THR A 39 8.42 -11.74 -3.04
C THR A 39 7.62 -12.79 -3.82
N GLU A 40 7.95 -14.09 -3.63
CA GLU A 40 7.24 -15.17 -4.31
C GLU A 40 5.76 -15.23 -3.90
N GLN A 41 5.48 -15.09 -2.60
CA GLN A 41 4.12 -15.09 -2.06
C GLN A 41 3.32 -13.88 -2.54
N VAL A 42 3.95 -12.71 -2.64
CA VAL A 42 3.31 -11.49 -3.15
C VAL A 42 2.96 -11.64 -4.64
N ASN A 43 3.84 -12.24 -5.44
CA ASN A 43 3.52 -12.55 -6.84
C ASN A 43 2.29 -13.47 -6.95
N LYS A 44 2.24 -14.53 -6.15
CA LYS A 44 1.07 -15.42 -6.07
C LYS A 44 -0.19 -14.71 -5.57
N MET A 45 -0.05 -13.73 -4.66
CA MET A 45 -1.18 -12.88 -4.25
C MET A 45 -1.74 -12.08 -5.43
N GLY A 46 -0.88 -11.59 -6.33
CA GLY A 46 -1.30 -10.94 -7.58
C GLY A 46 -2.07 -11.89 -8.49
N GLU A 47 -1.54 -13.10 -8.73
CA GLU A 47 -2.20 -14.14 -9.53
C GLU A 47 -3.59 -14.53 -8.98
N MET A 48 -3.75 -14.50 -7.65
CA MET A 48 -5.03 -14.77 -6.97
C MET A 48 -5.95 -13.55 -6.88
N GLY A 49 -5.53 -12.39 -7.39
CA GLY A 49 -6.32 -11.16 -7.37
C GLY A 49 -6.32 -10.40 -6.03
N PHE A 50 -5.54 -10.82 -5.03
CA PHE A 50 -5.50 -10.15 -3.72
C PHE A 50 -4.86 -8.76 -3.75
N LEU A 51 -4.11 -8.42 -4.79
CA LEU A 51 -3.46 -7.11 -4.90
C LEU A 51 -4.34 -6.03 -5.55
N GLY A 52 -5.49 -6.41 -6.12
CA GLY A 52 -6.44 -5.52 -6.77
C GLY A 52 -7.90 -5.83 -6.44
N MET A 53 -8.20 -6.28 -5.21
CA MET A 53 -9.52 -6.80 -4.85
C MET A 53 -10.66 -5.82 -5.11
N MET A 54 -10.48 -4.55 -4.74
CA MET A 54 -11.53 -3.53 -4.85
C MET A 54 -11.50 -2.75 -6.17
N VAL A 55 -10.48 -2.94 -6.99
CA VAL A 55 -10.33 -2.27 -8.29
C VAL A 55 -11.30 -2.88 -9.30
N SER A 56 -11.85 -2.03 -10.18
CA SER A 56 -12.75 -2.47 -11.26
C SER A 56 -12.10 -3.55 -12.15
N PRO A 57 -12.89 -4.52 -12.62
CA PRO A 57 -12.44 -5.48 -13.64
C PRO A 57 -11.93 -4.82 -14.93
N ASP A 58 -12.38 -3.59 -15.25
CA ASP A 58 -11.91 -2.82 -16.41
C ASP A 58 -10.40 -2.54 -16.35
N TYR A 59 -9.82 -2.57 -15.16
CA TYR A 59 -8.39 -2.35 -14.89
C TYR A 59 -7.72 -3.61 -14.31
N GLY A 60 -8.32 -4.79 -14.51
CA GLY A 60 -7.76 -6.06 -14.04
C GLY A 60 -7.96 -6.37 -12.56
N GLY A 61 -8.81 -5.63 -11.87
CA GLY A 61 -9.15 -5.87 -10.47
C GLY A 61 -10.31 -6.86 -10.28
N GLY A 62 -10.61 -7.17 -9.02
CA GLY A 62 -11.68 -8.10 -8.64
C GLY A 62 -13.07 -7.46 -8.56
N GLY A 63 -13.19 -6.12 -8.51
CA GLY A 63 -14.46 -5.40 -8.32
C GLY A 63 -15.20 -5.76 -7.03
N MET A 64 -14.48 -6.28 -6.04
CA MET A 64 -15.05 -6.76 -4.79
C MET A 64 -15.40 -5.61 -3.83
N ASP A 65 -16.34 -5.87 -2.94
CA ASP A 65 -16.70 -4.91 -1.91
C ASP A 65 -15.65 -4.81 -0.78
N THR A 66 -15.77 -3.77 0.03
CA THR A 66 -14.85 -3.54 1.16
C THR A 66 -14.90 -4.66 2.20
N LEU A 67 -16.04 -5.34 2.37
CA LEU A 67 -16.16 -6.43 3.33
C LEU A 67 -15.40 -7.67 2.87
N SER A 68 -15.47 -8.02 1.60
CA SER A 68 -14.65 -9.09 0.99
C SER A 68 -13.15 -8.83 1.20
N TYR A 69 -12.71 -7.59 0.96
CA TYR A 69 -11.33 -7.17 1.23
C TYR A 69 -10.94 -7.33 2.71
N VAL A 70 -11.80 -6.91 3.64
CA VAL A 70 -11.57 -7.03 5.10
C VAL A 70 -11.46 -8.49 5.52
N LEU A 71 -12.32 -9.37 5.00
CA LEU A 71 -12.29 -10.81 5.30
C LEU A 71 -10.99 -11.47 4.82
N ALA A 72 -10.53 -11.13 3.61
CA ALA A 72 -9.24 -11.60 3.12
C ALA A 72 -8.07 -11.06 3.96
N MET A 73 -8.08 -9.77 4.30
CA MET A 73 -7.09 -9.15 5.18
C MET A 73 -6.99 -9.84 6.54
N GLU A 74 -8.14 -10.18 7.15
CA GLU A 74 -8.18 -10.90 8.42
C GLU A 74 -7.51 -12.27 8.31
N GLU A 75 -7.89 -13.10 7.31
CA GLU A 75 -7.36 -14.46 7.16
C GLU A 75 -5.85 -14.45 6.86
N ILE A 76 -5.38 -13.54 6.01
CA ILE A 76 -3.94 -13.39 5.72
C ILE A 76 -3.18 -12.94 6.97
N SER A 77 -3.73 -11.99 7.72
CA SER A 77 -3.10 -11.44 8.92
C SER A 77 -2.99 -12.40 10.09
N LYS A 78 -3.85 -13.43 10.14
CA LYS A 78 -3.75 -14.50 11.15
C LYS A 78 -2.41 -15.23 11.12
N VAL A 79 -1.75 -15.26 9.96
CA VAL A 79 -0.52 -16.00 9.74
C VAL A 79 0.65 -15.09 9.38
N ASP A 80 0.47 -14.19 8.40
CA ASP A 80 1.55 -13.33 7.90
C ASP A 80 1.11 -11.87 7.80
N SER A 81 1.33 -11.14 8.88
CA SER A 81 1.05 -9.71 8.95
C SER A 81 1.93 -8.85 8.04
N SER A 82 3.09 -9.36 7.63
CA SER A 82 3.95 -8.67 6.67
C SER A 82 3.36 -8.70 5.26
N SER A 83 2.85 -9.86 4.83
CA SER A 83 2.15 -9.97 3.54
C SER A 83 0.85 -9.18 3.53
N SER A 84 0.09 -9.17 4.64
CA SER A 84 -1.15 -8.40 4.71
C SER A 84 -0.94 -6.89 4.63
N VAL A 85 0.12 -6.33 5.22
CA VAL A 85 0.38 -4.87 5.09
C VAL A 85 0.83 -4.49 3.68
N ILE A 86 1.58 -5.37 2.99
CA ILE A 86 1.94 -5.19 1.57
C ILE A 86 0.66 -5.09 0.73
N MET A 87 -0.25 -6.05 0.89
CA MET A 87 -1.57 -6.08 0.25
C MET A 87 -2.38 -4.82 0.58
N SER A 88 -2.42 -4.42 1.85
CA SER A 88 -3.19 -3.26 2.30
C SER A 88 -2.73 -1.96 1.64
N VAL A 89 -1.44 -1.69 1.62
CA VAL A 89 -0.89 -0.47 1.00
C VAL A 89 -1.20 -0.44 -0.49
N ASN A 90 -1.00 -1.56 -1.19
CA ASN A 90 -1.26 -1.65 -2.62
C ASN A 90 -2.75 -1.39 -2.95
N ASN A 91 -3.67 -2.09 -2.29
CA ASN A 91 -5.12 -1.95 -2.53
C ASN A 91 -5.67 -0.58 -2.11
N SER A 92 -5.49 -0.23 -0.82
CA SER A 92 -6.26 0.86 -0.20
C SER A 92 -5.62 2.24 -0.33
N LEU A 93 -4.29 2.32 -0.48
CA LEU A 93 -3.59 3.60 -0.55
C LEU A 93 -3.13 3.95 -1.97
N VAL A 94 -2.77 2.95 -2.76
CA VAL A 94 -2.25 3.14 -4.11
C VAL A 94 -3.34 2.94 -5.16
N CYS A 95 -3.82 1.70 -5.32
CA CYS A 95 -4.79 1.37 -6.37
C CYS A 95 -6.08 2.17 -6.22
N TRP A 96 -6.69 2.17 -5.03
CA TRP A 96 -7.92 2.92 -4.79
C TRP A 96 -7.75 4.42 -5.06
N GLY A 97 -6.61 4.99 -4.67
CA GLY A 97 -6.33 6.41 -4.91
C GLY A 97 -6.18 6.76 -6.39
N ILE A 98 -5.54 5.90 -7.18
CA ILE A 98 -5.41 6.07 -8.63
C ILE A 98 -6.76 5.87 -9.31
N GLU A 99 -7.52 4.84 -8.93
CA GLU A 99 -8.82 4.57 -9.52
C GLU A 99 -9.82 5.70 -9.30
N GLU A 100 -9.89 6.22 -8.09
CA GLU A 100 -10.88 7.24 -7.71
C GLU A 100 -10.55 8.63 -8.27
N TYR A 101 -9.26 9.00 -8.34
CA TYR A 101 -8.83 10.37 -8.63
C TYR A 101 -7.88 10.51 -9.82
N GLY A 102 -7.37 9.41 -10.36
CA GLY A 102 -6.53 9.42 -11.55
C GLY A 102 -7.30 9.73 -12.83
N THR A 103 -6.58 10.21 -13.83
CA THR A 103 -7.12 10.30 -15.19
C THR A 103 -7.30 8.91 -15.78
N GLU A 104 -8.11 8.78 -16.84
CA GLU A 104 -8.29 7.50 -17.52
C GLU A 104 -6.95 6.92 -18.01
N GLU A 105 -6.07 7.77 -18.54
CA GLU A 105 -4.73 7.38 -18.96
C GLU A 105 -3.90 6.82 -17.79
N GLN A 106 -3.94 7.47 -16.62
CA GLN A 106 -3.24 6.98 -15.42
C GLN A 106 -3.80 5.62 -14.96
N LYS A 107 -5.11 5.44 -14.97
CA LYS A 107 -5.76 4.18 -14.60
C LYS A 107 -5.35 3.04 -15.53
N GLN A 108 -5.44 3.26 -16.84
CA GLN A 108 -5.06 2.26 -17.85
C GLN A 108 -3.58 1.90 -17.83
N ASN A 109 -2.70 2.87 -17.53
CA ASN A 109 -1.27 2.63 -17.52
C ASN A 109 -0.78 1.93 -16.26
N TYR A 110 -1.38 2.19 -15.09
CA TYR A 110 -0.82 1.75 -13.82
C TYR A 110 -1.63 0.67 -13.10
N LEU A 111 -2.97 0.72 -13.15
CA LEU A 111 -3.78 -0.23 -12.37
C LEU A 111 -3.59 -1.68 -12.80
N PRO A 112 -3.55 -2.05 -14.10
CA PRO A 112 -3.35 -3.44 -14.51
C PRO A 112 -2.01 -4.02 -13.99
N LEU A 113 -0.95 -3.22 -13.95
CA LEU A 113 0.35 -3.63 -13.43
C LEU A 113 0.32 -3.85 -11.91
N LEU A 114 -0.40 -2.99 -11.19
CA LEU A 114 -0.54 -3.05 -9.73
C LEU A 114 -1.47 -4.17 -9.26
N THR A 115 -2.55 -4.41 -9.99
CA THR A 115 -3.55 -5.46 -9.64
C THR A 115 -3.03 -6.86 -9.91
N SER A 116 -2.24 -7.03 -10.98
CA SER A 116 -1.60 -8.32 -11.31
C SER A 116 -0.41 -8.66 -10.40
N GLY A 117 0.13 -7.69 -9.67
CA GLY A 117 1.34 -7.87 -8.88
C GLY A 117 2.65 -7.82 -9.68
N GLU A 118 2.59 -7.52 -10.97
CA GLU A 118 3.79 -7.22 -11.76
C GLU A 118 4.52 -5.99 -11.16
N TRP A 119 3.75 -5.00 -10.74
CA TRP A 119 4.22 -3.88 -9.95
C TRP A 119 3.56 -3.87 -8.57
N ILE A 120 4.28 -3.33 -7.59
CA ILE A 120 3.76 -2.99 -6.27
C ILE A 120 3.91 -1.49 -6.08
N GLY A 121 2.94 -0.88 -5.43
CA GLY A 121 2.96 0.54 -5.13
C GLY A 121 3.36 0.86 -3.68
N SER A 122 3.88 2.06 -3.49
CA SER A 122 4.14 2.68 -2.20
C SER A 122 3.40 4.00 -2.05
N PHE A 123 2.95 4.31 -0.83
CA PHE A 123 2.36 5.59 -0.49
C PHE A 123 3.35 6.44 0.31
N CYS A 124 3.87 7.49 -0.31
CA CYS A 124 4.98 8.29 0.18
C CYS A 124 4.47 9.61 0.78
N LEU A 125 3.97 9.56 2.02
CA LEU A 125 3.46 10.71 2.76
C LEU A 125 4.46 11.20 3.82
N SER A 126 4.81 10.33 4.79
CA SER A 126 5.58 10.69 5.98
C SER A 126 6.99 11.18 5.65
N GLU A 127 7.45 12.16 6.42
CA GLU A 127 8.79 12.74 6.32
C GLU A 127 9.45 12.77 7.70
N PRO A 128 10.76 13.00 7.82
CA PRO A 128 11.44 13.11 9.11
C PRO A 128 10.75 14.08 10.07
N GLU A 129 10.20 15.17 9.56
CA GLU A 129 9.58 16.24 10.36
C GLU A 129 8.06 16.38 10.14
N ALA A 130 7.46 15.51 9.28
CA ALA A 130 6.02 15.50 9.01
C ALA A 130 5.45 14.09 9.18
N GLY A 131 5.13 13.74 10.42
CA GLY A 131 4.44 12.49 10.79
C GLY A 131 2.96 12.77 11.08
N SER A 132 2.61 12.95 12.36
CA SER A 132 1.23 13.25 12.79
C SER A 132 0.72 14.57 12.20
N ASP A 133 1.57 15.58 12.08
CA ASP A 133 1.27 16.77 11.30
C ASP A 133 1.71 16.58 9.83
N ALA A 134 0.84 15.95 9.06
CA ALA A 134 1.05 15.71 7.63
C ALA A 134 0.95 16.99 6.77
N THR A 135 0.67 18.15 7.35
CA THR A 135 0.68 19.43 6.62
C THR A 135 2.04 20.07 6.56
N SER A 136 2.97 19.68 7.47
CA SER A 136 4.34 20.19 7.57
C SER A 136 5.31 19.59 6.55
N GLN A 137 4.81 19.26 5.35
CA GLN A 137 5.59 18.66 4.26
C GLN A 137 6.73 19.57 3.81
N ARG A 138 7.94 19.00 3.70
CA ARG A 138 9.14 19.68 3.17
C ARG A 138 9.58 19.17 1.81
N THR A 139 9.13 17.98 1.41
CA THR A 139 9.32 17.51 0.03
C THR A 139 8.64 18.47 -0.92
N THR A 140 9.39 19.01 -1.86
CA THR A 140 8.92 20.02 -2.83
C THR A 140 8.84 19.44 -4.23
N ALA A 141 7.87 19.91 -5.02
CA ALA A 141 7.74 19.62 -6.43
C ALA A 141 7.56 20.95 -7.18
N VAL A 142 8.68 21.57 -7.57
CA VAL A 142 8.69 22.89 -8.22
C VAL A 142 8.16 22.77 -9.63
N ASP A 143 7.22 23.64 -9.98
CA ASP A 143 6.64 23.72 -11.33
C ASP A 143 7.64 24.28 -12.33
N MET A 144 8.03 23.48 -13.31
CA MET A 144 8.99 23.83 -14.38
C MET A 144 8.31 23.98 -15.76
N GLY A 145 6.97 24.12 -15.79
CA GLY A 145 6.18 24.19 -17.02
C GLY A 145 5.69 22.81 -17.46
N ASP A 146 6.50 22.02 -18.12
CA ASP A 146 6.10 20.70 -18.64
C ASP A 146 6.22 19.57 -17.59
N TYR A 147 6.99 19.78 -16.54
CA TYR A 147 7.22 18.81 -15.47
C TYR A 147 7.35 19.50 -14.11
N TYR A 148 7.24 18.69 -13.05
CA TYR A 148 7.63 19.07 -11.70
C TYR A 148 9.03 18.58 -11.40
N LEU A 149 9.86 19.44 -10.76
CA LEU A 149 11.16 19.03 -10.22
C LEU A 149 10.97 18.62 -8.75
N LEU A 150 10.99 17.31 -8.50
CA LEU A 150 10.73 16.74 -7.18
C LEU A 150 12.02 16.57 -6.38
N ASN A 151 12.03 17.11 -5.16
CA ASN A 151 13.14 17.02 -4.22
C ASN A 151 12.62 16.81 -2.79
N GLY A 152 13.25 15.91 -2.04
CA GLY A 152 12.91 15.67 -0.64
C GLY A 152 13.17 14.26 -0.16
N THR A 153 12.73 13.98 1.07
CA THR A 153 12.93 12.68 1.72
C THR A 153 11.63 12.20 2.37
N LYS A 154 11.27 10.95 2.12
CA LYS A 154 10.13 10.28 2.72
C LYS A 154 10.60 9.14 3.61
N ASN A 155 10.01 9.00 4.79
CA ASN A 155 10.37 7.99 5.79
C ASN A 155 9.23 7.00 6.03
N TRP A 156 9.60 5.81 6.51
CA TRP A 156 8.66 4.75 6.87
C TRP A 156 7.83 4.25 5.70
N ILE A 157 8.43 4.22 4.50
CA ILE A 157 7.69 3.87 3.29
C ILE A 157 7.60 2.35 3.14
N THR A 158 6.41 1.82 3.37
CA THR A 158 6.07 0.42 3.12
C THR A 158 6.22 0.10 1.64
N ASN A 159 6.77 -1.06 1.33
CA ASN A 159 7.13 -1.51 -0.01
C ASN A 159 8.27 -0.69 -0.66
N GLY A 160 8.89 0.26 0.06
CA GLY A 160 9.78 1.27 -0.51
C GLY A 160 10.96 0.74 -1.32
N GLY A 161 11.53 -0.41 -0.93
CA GLY A 161 12.63 -1.03 -1.67
C GLY A 161 12.20 -2.06 -2.72
N LYS A 162 10.90 -2.35 -2.81
CA LYS A 162 10.33 -3.36 -3.73
C LYS A 162 9.29 -2.79 -4.69
N SER A 163 8.79 -1.59 -4.43
CA SER A 163 7.80 -0.95 -5.29
C SER A 163 8.39 -0.47 -6.61
N SER A 164 7.58 -0.55 -7.66
CA SER A 164 7.88 0.03 -8.97
C SER A 164 7.27 1.43 -9.12
N LEU A 165 6.31 1.78 -8.25
CA LEU A 165 5.55 3.02 -8.30
C LEU A 165 5.40 3.63 -6.91
N HIS A 166 5.64 4.93 -6.81
CA HIS A 166 5.38 5.75 -5.63
C HIS A 166 4.23 6.73 -5.89
N VAL A 167 3.24 6.76 -5.01
CA VAL A 167 2.27 7.86 -4.90
C VAL A 167 2.84 8.86 -3.89
N VAL A 168 3.39 9.96 -4.38
CA VAL A 168 4.18 10.93 -3.60
C VAL A 168 3.36 12.16 -3.28
N ILE A 169 3.25 12.49 -2.01
CA ILE A 169 2.65 13.75 -1.55
C ILE A 169 3.76 14.79 -1.44
N ALA A 170 3.64 15.91 -2.15
CA ALA A 170 4.67 16.93 -2.22
C ALA A 170 4.10 18.35 -2.26
N GLN A 171 4.85 19.31 -1.73
CA GLN A 171 4.49 20.72 -1.70
C GLN A 171 4.88 21.39 -3.04
N THR A 172 3.92 21.92 -3.76
CA THR A 172 4.15 22.67 -5.01
C THR A 172 4.02 24.18 -4.83
N HIS A 173 3.22 24.60 -3.84
CA HIS A 173 2.93 26.00 -3.52
C HIS A 173 3.02 26.23 -2.01
N PRO A 174 4.23 26.36 -1.44
CA PRO A 174 4.43 26.51 0.02
C PRO A 174 3.63 27.67 0.62
N GLU A 175 3.47 28.73 -0.13
CA GLU A 175 2.73 29.93 0.27
C GLU A 175 1.23 29.70 0.50
N LYS A 176 0.68 28.60 -0.05
CA LYS A 176 -0.74 28.20 0.11
C LYS A 176 -0.96 27.21 1.28
N GLY A 177 0.11 26.85 2.03
CA GLY A 177 0.05 25.85 3.09
C GLY A 177 -0.45 24.49 2.58
N HIS A 178 -1.36 23.84 3.31
CA HIS A 178 -1.90 22.53 2.91
C HIS A 178 -2.65 22.52 1.56
N ARG A 179 -3.10 23.69 1.09
CA ARG A 179 -3.72 23.84 -0.24
C ARG A 179 -2.71 23.93 -1.39
N GLY A 180 -1.43 23.97 -1.07
CA GLY A 180 -0.35 23.89 -2.05
C GLY A 180 0.24 22.48 -2.21
N ILE A 181 -0.31 21.49 -1.50
CA ILE A 181 0.16 20.10 -1.57
C ILE A 181 -0.51 19.38 -2.75
N ASN A 182 0.29 18.70 -3.53
CA ASN A 182 -0.14 17.87 -4.66
C ASN A 182 0.25 16.40 -4.46
N VAL A 183 -0.29 15.53 -5.30
CA VAL A 183 0.07 14.11 -5.34
C VAL A 183 0.55 13.74 -6.73
N LEU A 184 1.69 13.04 -6.77
CA LEU A 184 2.39 12.72 -8.00
C LEU A 184 2.63 11.20 -8.08
N ILE A 185 2.44 10.62 -9.26
CA ILE A 185 2.88 9.26 -9.58
C ILE A 185 4.34 9.34 -10.03
N VAL A 186 5.22 8.60 -9.37
CA VAL A 186 6.65 8.55 -9.65
C VAL A 186 7.06 7.09 -9.84
N GLU A 187 7.66 6.76 -10.97
CA GLU A 187 8.22 5.42 -11.18
C GLU A 187 9.60 5.33 -10.53
N THR A 188 9.86 4.24 -9.83
CA THR A 188 11.11 4.09 -9.06
C THR A 188 12.35 3.96 -9.93
N SER A 189 12.18 3.62 -11.20
CA SER A 189 13.25 3.54 -12.21
C SER A 189 13.75 4.90 -12.69
N TRP A 190 13.06 5.99 -12.39
CA TRP A 190 13.46 7.31 -12.88
C TRP A 190 14.73 7.83 -12.21
N PRO A 191 15.58 8.54 -12.97
CA PRO A 191 16.78 9.17 -12.42
C PRO A 191 16.45 10.09 -11.24
N GLY A 192 17.25 9.98 -10.17
CA GLY A 192 17.08 10.79 -8.97
C GLY A 192 16.19 10.16 -7.89
N VAL A 193 15.57 9.00 -8.15
CA VAL A 193 14.91 8.20 -7.10
C VAL A 193 15.94 7.31 -6.42
N HIS A 194 16.09 7.46 -5.11
CA HIS A 194 17.06 6.70 -4.32
C HIS A 194 16.36 5.99 -3.17
N ILE A 195 16.56 4.68 -3.11
CA ILE A 195 16.10 3.85 -2.00
C ILE A 195 17.17 3.91 -0.90
N GLY A 196 16.79 4.41 0.27
CA GLY A 196 17.66 4.53 1.42
C GLY A 196 17.72 3.26 2.28
N ALA A 197 18.10 3.41 3.54
CA ALA A 197 18.24 2.28 4.45
C ALA A 197 16.90 1.58 4.71
N LYS A 198 16.96 0.25 4.87
CA LYS A 198 15.84 -0.55 5.36
C LYS A 198 15.70 -0.37 6.87
N GLU A 199 14.46 -0.21 7.32
CA GLU A 199 14.15 -0.04 8.74
C GLU A 199 14.20 -1.39 9.50
N ASP A 200 14.90 -1.42 10.64
CA ASP A 200 14.85 -2.52 11.59
C ASP A 200 13.67 -2.31 12.55
N LYS A 201 12.61 -3.09 12.35
CA LYS A 201 11.34 -2.94 13.06
C LYS A 201 11.15 -4.00 14.15
N LEU A 202 10.37 -3.66 15.17
CA LEU A 202 10.01 -4.57 16.26
C LEU A 202 9.16 -5.76 15.77
N GLY A 203 8.24 -5.51 14.82
CA GLY A 203 7.36 -6.52 14.20
C GLY A 203 7.13 -6.21 12.74
N ILE A 204 6.36 -7.08 12.06
CA ILE A 204 6.08 -6.97 10.62
C ILE A 204 7.39 -6.84 9.84
N ARG A 205 8.39 -7.63 10.22
CA ARG A 205 9.79 -7.42 9.82
C ARG A 205 10.06 -7.83 8.38
N ALA A 206 9.27 -8.76 7.83
CA ALA A 206 9.34 -9.15 6.44
C ALA A 206 8.70 -8.14 5.48
N SER A 207 7.88 -7.19 5.98
CA SER A 207 7.44 -6.05 5.19
C SER A 207 8.61 -5.11 4.92
N ASP A 208 8.83 -4.79 3.67
CA ASP A 208 9.92 -3.94 3.21
C ASP A 208 9.59 -2.48 3.48
N THR A 209 10.35 -1.84 4.36
CA THR A 209 10.11 -0.45 4.78
C THR A 209 11.39 0.34 4.66
N HIS A 210 11.38 1.44 3.92
CA HIS A 210 12.56 2.23 3.61
C HIS A 210 12.35 3.74 3.77
N THR A 211 13.46 4.44 3.93
CA THR A 211 13.56 5.86 3.59
C THR A 211 13.70 5.98 2.06
N ILE A 212 13.01 6.95 1.46
CA ILE A 212 13.11 7.25 0.03
C ILE A 212 13.58 8.69 -0.14
N MET A 213 14.57 8.89 -1.00
CA MET A 213 15.09 10.22 -1.32
C MET A 213 14.85 10.53 -2.80
N TYR A 214 14.38 11.74 -3.07
CA TYR A 214 14.20 12.28 -4.39
C TYR A 214 15.18 13.44 -4.60
N SER A 215 15.99 13.36 -5.67
CA SER A 215 17.01 14.36 -6.02
C SER A 215 16.83 14.74 -7.47
N ASP A 216 16.24 15.91 -7.72
CA ASP A 216 15.97 16.46 -9.04
C ASP A 216 15.19 15.52 -9.96
N VAL A 217 14.23 14.78 -9.42
CA VAL A 217 13.39 13.88 -10.21
C VAL A 217 12.43 14.70 -11.08
N LYS A 218 12.48 14.49 -12.39
CA LYS A 218 11.59 15.14 -13.36
C LYS A 218 10.29 14.33 -13.47
N VAL A 219 9.22 14.85 -12.89
CA VAL A 219 7.89 14.20 -12.89
C VAL A 219 7.01 14.92 -13.92
N PRO A 220 6.57 14.24 -15.00
CA PRO A 220 5.68 14.85 -16.00
C PRO A 220 4.43 15.45 -15.37
N LYS A 221 3.90 16.52 -15.91
CA LYS A 221 2.65 17.14 -15.43
C LYS A 221 1.45 16.18 -15.48
N SER A 222 1.44 15.28 -16.47
CA SER A 222 0.43 14.23 -16.60
C SER A 222 0.40 13.23 -15.44
N ASN A 223 1.48 13.17 -14.64
CA ASN A 223 1.57 12.27 -13.48
C ASN A 223 1.03 12.89 -12.18
N ARG A 224 0.46 14.11 -12.22
CA ARG A 224 -0.28 14.65 -11.07
C ARG A 224 -1.67 14.00 -11.00
N ILE A 225 -2.02 13.47 -9.85
CA ILE A 225 -3.37 12.95 -9.58
C ILE A 225 -4.27 14.10 -9.12
N GLY A 226 -5.41 14.24 -9.76
CA GLY A 226 -6.43 15.23 -9.41
C GLY A 226 -6.03 16.68 -9.74
N GLU A 227 -6.80 17.62 -9.19
CA GLU A 227 -6.62 19.05 -9.40
C GLU A 227 -5.44 19.62 -8.59
N ASP A 228 -4.97 20.80 -8.98
CA ASP A 228 -3.91 21.52 -8.24
C ASP A 228 -4.36 21.82 -6.79
N GLY A 229 -3.50 21.50 -5.82
CA GLY A 229 -3.77 21.66 -4.39
C GLY A 229 -4.65 20.57 -3.76
N PHE A 230 -4.97 19.51 -4.48
CA PHE A 230 -5.81 18.41 -3.98
C PHE A 230 -5.07 17.42 -3.08
N GLY A 231 -3.74 17.42 -3.04
CA GLY A 231 -2.90 16.37 -2.46
C GLY A 231 -3.17 16.08 -0.98
N PHE A 232 -3.37 17.09 -0.14
CA PHE A 232 -3.70 16.85 1.27
C PHE A 232 -5.08 16.19 1.44
N LYS A 233 -6.08 16.63 0.68
CA LYS A 233 -7.44 16.04 0.70
C LYS A 233 -7.40 14.60 0.19
N PHE A 234 -6.63 14.34 -0.87
CA PHE A 234 -6.37 12.99 -1.37
C PHE A 234 -5.79 12.10 -0.26
N ALA A 235 -4.70 12.54 0.38
CA ALA A 235 -4.05 11.77 1.45
C ALA A 235 -5.04 11.42 2.57
N MET A 236 -5.86 12.36 3.03
CA MET A 236 -6.85 12.10 4.09
C MET A 236 -7.92 11.09 3.67
N LYS A 237 -8.34 11.12 2.40
CA LYS A 237 -9.35 10.20 1.86
C LYS A 237 -8.79 8.76 1.76
N VAL A 238 -7.62 8.57 1.15
CA VAL A 238 -7.02 7.24 1.05
C VAL A 238 -6.67 6.65 2.43
N LEU A 239 -6.18 7.47 3.36
CA LEU A 239 -5.92 7.04 4.74
C LEU A 239 -7.18 6.61 5.48
N SER A 240 -8.34 7.18 5.17
CA SER A 240 -9.62 6.75 5.77
C SER A 240 -9.97 5.32 5.36
N GLY A 241 -9.78 4.95 4.08
CA GLY A 241 -9.89 3.58 3.60
C GLY A 241 -8.81 2.66 4.19
N GLY A 242 -7.57 3.13 4.23
CA GLY A 242 -6.44 2.40 4.81
C GLY A 242 -6.64 2.00 6.27
N ARG A 243 -7.33 2.83 7.08
CA ARG A 243 -7.64 2.51 8.48
C ARG A 243 -8.52 1.25 8.62
N ILE A 244 -9.42 1.02 7.67
CA ILE A 244 -10.27 -0.19 7.64
C ILE A 244 -9.39 -1.43 7.46
N GLY A 245 -8.47 -1.42 6.49
CA GLY A 245 -7.53 -2.51 6.25
C GLY A 245 -6.62 -2.80 7.44
N ILE A 246 -6.09 -1.75 8.09
CA ILE A 246 -5.24 -1.92 9.27
C ILE A 246 -6.04 -2.40 10.50
N ALA A 247 -7.30 -2.01 10.65
CA ALA A 247 -8.17 -2.57 11.68
C ALA A 247 -8.40 -4.08 11.47
N ALA A 248 -8.66 -4.51 10.23
CA ALA A 248 -8.77 -5.91 9.87
C ALA A 248 -7.46 -6.68 10.11
N GLN A 249 -6.32 -6.08 9.77
CA GLN A 249 -4.99 -6.64 10.07
C GLN A 249 -4.81 -6.88 11.57
N ALA A 250 -5.09 -5.88 12.39
CA ALA A 250 -4.95 -6.00 13.85
C ALA A 250 -5.86 -7.09 14.42
N LEU A 251 -7.10 -7.21 13.93
CA LEU A 251 -8.03 -8.26 14.29
C LEU A 251 -7.48 -9.64 13.90
N GLY A 252 -6.98 -9.79 12.67
CA GLY A 252 -6.38 -11.03 12.19
C GLY A 252 -5.17 -11.46 13.02
N ILE A 253 -4.25 -10.55 13.34
CA ILE A 253 -3.10 -10.83 14.21
C ILE A 253 -3.58 -11.33 15.59
N ALA A 254 -4.56 -10.66 16.18
CA ALA A 254 -5.11 -11.06 17.48
C ALA A 254 -5.78 -12.44 17.42
N ALA A 255 -6.55 -12.72 16.36
CA ALA A 255 -7.20 -14.01 16.15
C ALA A 255 -6.18 -15.14 15.97
N GLY A 256 -5.16 -14.94 15.14
CA GLY A 256 -4.09 -15.92 14.92
C GLY A 256 -3.30 -16.22 16.20
N ALA A 257 -2.93 -15.18 16.95
CA ALA A 257 -2.26 -15.34 18.24
C ALA A 257 -3.13 -16.12 19.25
N TYR A 258 -4.43 -15.82 19.30
CA TYR A 258 -5.38 -16.53 20.16
C TYR A 258 -5.50 -18.01 19.77
N GLU A 259 -5.68 -18.32 18.48
CA GLU A 259 -5.79 -19.70 17.98
C GLU A 259 -4.54 -20.52 18.33
N LEU A 260 -3.34 -19.95 18.13
CA LEU A 260 -2.08 -20.59 18.51
C LEU A 260 -1.95 -20.83 20.03
N ALA A 261 -2.35 -19.84 20.85
CA ALA A 261 -2.34 -19.96 22.29
C ALA A 261 -3.29 -21.06 22.80
N VAL A 262 -4.50 -21.12 22.24
CA VAL A 262 -5.49 -22.17 22.58
C VAL A 262 -4.99 -23.54 22.16
N LYS A 263 -4.40 -23.67 20.97
CA LYS A 263 -3.79 -24.93 20.53
C LYS A 263 -2.70 -25.38 21.49
N TYR A 264 -1.74 -24.52 21.80
CA TYR A 264 -0.65 -24.81 22.71
C TYR A 264 -1.13 -25.19 24.12
N SER A 265 -2.15 -24.52 24.66
CA SER A 265 -2.68 -24.84 25.98
C SER A 265 -3.32 -26.23 26.06
N LYS A 266 -3.81 -26.78 24.95
CA LYS A 266 -4.38 -28.13 24.88
C LYS A 266 -3.31 -29.23 24.72
N GLU A 267 -2.10 -28.87 24.29
CA GLU A 267 -0.96 -29.78 24.15
C GLU A 267 -0.18 -29.93 25.48
N ARG A 268 -0.42 -29.01 26.43
CA ARG A 268 0.18 -28.98 27.77
C ARG A 268 -0.75 -29.60 28.81
#